data_1243514a0e80bc979fe8f7ce18a1d5fa
#
_entry.id   1243514a0e80bc979fe8f7ce18a1d5fa
#
_cell.length_a   1.000
_cell.length_b   1.000
_cell.length_c   1.000
_cell.angle_alpha   90.00
_cell.angle_beta   90.00
_cell.angle_gamma   90.00
#
_symmetry.space_group_name_H-M   'P 1'
#
loop_
_entity.id
_entity.type
_entity.pdbx_description
1 polymer ?
#
loop_
_entity_poly.entity_id
_entity_poly.type
_entity_poly.pdbx_seq_one_letter_code
_entity_poly.pdbx_strand_id
1 'polypeptide(L)'
;MGGVVPQAGPDGRLEFTFQQLVLLRTTRGLLEAGIPPSRVRRVWTSLRRQLTDDLPLTSIRILADGDRAVAWDGSAPWQPDSGQFLLDFNAGELVEEANSPLPVEPAAELPETPATSAAPRFETPALSSEQWFHLGCEMEGTSPHEARHAYLQAIAADPDCADAHLNLGRLDHEAGELGAAEARYRRALQCTPEDATAHYNLAVLLEDRDRPEEAILAYRQAIAHDPEAADAHYNLGLLLESHGRRSEAMRHLMAARRLYAL
;
A
#
# COMPACT_ATOMS: atom_id res chain seq x y z
N MET A 1 30.55 2.76 -4.28
CA MET A 1 30.65 3.68 -3.13
C MET A 1 30.22 5.07 -3.59
N GLY A 2 28.96 5.44 -3.39
CA GLY A 2 28.54 6.84 -3.54
C GLY A 2 28.97 7.61 -2.29
N GLY A 3 30.27 7.83 -2.16
CA GLY A 3 30.84 8.50 -0.99
C GLY A 3 30.54 9.99 -1.03
N VAL A 4 30.39 10.58 0.14
CA VAL A 4 30.51 12.02 0.33
C VAL A 4 31.91 12.42 -0.21
N VAL A 5 31.95 13.04 -1.40
CA VAL A 5 33.21 13.49 -2.00
C VAL A 5 33.38 14.95 -1.58
N PRO A 6 34.34 15.24 -0.70
CA PRO A 6 34.63 16.62 -0.34
C PRO A 6 35.16 17.38 -1.54
N GLN A 7 34.87 18.67 -1.65
CA GLN A 7 35.52 19.55 -2.60
C GLN A 7 36.82 20.08 -1.99
N ALA A 8 37.87 20.16 -2.81
CA ALA A 8 39.11 20.81 -2.37
C ALA A 8 38.90 22.32 -2.42
N GLY A 9 38.91 22.99 -1.29
CA GLY A 9 38.90 24.43 -1.20
C GLY A 9 40.24 25.05 -1.72
N PRO A 10 40.26 26.37 -1.96
CA PRO A 10 41.44 27.06 -2.47
C PRO A 10 42.69 26.96 -1.56
N ASP A 11 42.47 26.64 -0.27
CA ASP A 11 43.54 26.50 0.73
C ASP A 11 44.01 25.04 0.92
N GLY A 12 43.60 24.11 0.03
CA GLY A 12 43.90 22.68 0.16
C GLY A 12 43.15 21.99 1.28
N ARG A 13 42.20 22.66 1.96
CA ARG A 13 41.32 22.08 2.95
C ARG A 13 40.13 21.42 2.27
N LEU A 14 39.65 20.33 2.88
CA LEU A 14 38.44 19.63 2.41
C LEU A 14 37.19 20.41 2.85
N GLU A 15 36.43 20.89 1.88
CA GLU A 15 35.14 21.56 2.12
C GLU A 15 33.99 20.57 1.96
N PHE A 16 33.07 20.61 2.92
CA PHE A 16 31.88 19.77 2.93
C PHE A 16 30.65 20.67 2.88
N THR A 17 29.68 20.32 2.07
CA THR A 17 28.37 20.97 2.14
C THR A 17 27.67 20.63 3.48
N PHE A 18 26.74 21.48 3.90
CA PHE A 18 25.97 21.25 5.13
C PHE A 18 25.29 19.87 5.10
N GLN A 19 24.72 19.46 3.97
CA GLN A 19 24.11 18.14 3.78
C GLN A 19 25.13 17.02 3.99
N GLN A 20 26.34 17.16 3.47
CA GLN A 20 27.42 16.18 3.66
C GLN A 20 27.84 16.06 5.10
N LEU A 21 27.88 17.17 5.86
CA LEU A 21 28.20 17.17 7.29
C LEU A 21 27.10 16.48 8.12
N VAL A 22 25.82 16.72 7.80
CA VAL A 22 24.70 16.03 8.43
C VAL A 22 24.79 14.53 8.18
N LEU A 23 25.04 14.09 6.95
CA LEU A 23 25.22 12.68 6.58
C LEU A 23 26.38 12.03 7.35
N LEU A 24 27.52 12.70 7.43
CA LEU A 24 28.70 12.20 8.18
C LEU A 24 28.42 12.07 9.67
N ARG A 25 27.78 13.09 10.26
CA ARG A 25 27.44 13.07 11.70
C ARG A 25 26.44 11.97 12.02
N THR A 26 25.40 11.82 11.21
CA THR A 26 24.39 10.75 11.40
C THR A 26 25.01 9.39 11.21
N THR A 27 25.81 9.19 10.14
CA THR A 27 26.54 7.92 9.89
C THR A 27 27.40 7.53 11.08
N ARG A 28 28.15 8.49 11.62
CA ARG A 28 28.99 8.27 12.80
C ARG A 28 28.14 7.89 14.02
N GLY A 29 27.05 8.59 14.29
CA GLY A 29 26.14 8.25 15.42
C GLY A 29 25.54 6.85 15.31
N LEU A 30 25.16 6.40 14.11
CA LEU A 30 24.64 5.06 13.88
C LEU A 30 25.72 3.97 14.13
N LEU A 31 26.95 4.22 13.70
CA LEU A 31 28.07 3.30 13.94
C LEU A 31 28.48 3.24 15.42
N GLU A 32 28.50 4.38 16.11
CA GLU A 32 28.77 4.46 17.57
C GLU A 32 27.66 3.74 18.37
N ALA A 33 26.42 3.73 17.88
CA ALA A 33 25.31 2.99 18.46
C ALA A 33 25.34 1.49 18.13
N GLY A 34 26.37 0.99 17.43
CA GLY A 34 26.56 -0.44 17.13
C GLY A 34 25.87 -0.95 15.87
N ILE A 35 25.28 -0.09 15.06
CA ILE A 35 24.64 -0.51 13.79
C ILE A 35 25.72 -0.92 12.78
N PRO A 36 25.66 -2.13 12.19
CA PRO A 36 26.68 -2.62 11.27
C PRO A 36 26.83 -1.70 10.03
N PRO A 37 28.06 -1.48 9.51
CA PRO A 37 28.31 -0.62 8.34
C PRO A 37 27.52 -1.04 7.09
N SER A 38 27.25 -2.34 6.94
CA SER A 38 26.43 -2.88 5.83
C SER A 38 24.97 -2.43 5.92
N ARG A 39 24.43 -2.33 7.13
CA ARG A 39 23.05 -1.84 7.38
C ARG A 39 22.99 -0.32 7.22
N VAL A 40 23.95 0.42 7.72
CA VAL A 40 24.06 1.87 7.51
C VAL A 40 24.07 2.19 6.00
N ARG A 41 24.82 1.42 5.19
CA ARG A 41 24.84 1.59 3.74
C ARG A 41 23.47 1.34 3.11
N ARG A 42 22.74 0.32 3.54
CA ARG A 42 21.36 0.04 3.07
C ARG A 42 20.40 1.17 3.41
N VAL A 43 20.45 1.68 4.65
CA VAL A 43 19.65 2.83 5.08
C VAL A 43 19.86 4.03 4.14
N TRP A 44 21.11 4.40 3.86
CA TRP A 44 21.41 5.51 2.95
C TRP A 44 20.97 5.25 1.51
N THR A 45 21.09 4.02 1.03
CA THR A 45 20.66 3.65 -0.32
C THR A 45 19.15 3.72 -0.45
N SER A 46 18.43 3.29 0.57
CA SER A 46 16.97 3.32 0.60
C SER A 46 16.44 4.75 0.74
N LEU A 47 16.98 5.53 1.67
CA LEU A 47 16.60 6.94 1.81
C LEU A 47 16.76 7.74 0.52
N ARG A 48 17.84 7.52 -0.24
CA ARG A 48 18.03 8.17 -1.54
C ARG A 48 16.98 7.82 -2.59
N ARG A 49 16.35 6.66 -2.47
CA ARG A 49 15.25 6.26 -3.38
C ARG A 49 13.90 6.79 -2.92
N GLN A 50 13.72 6.91 -1.60
CA GLN A 50 12.45 7.34 -0.99
C GLN A 50 12.31 8.86 -0.94
N LEU A 51 13.43 9.58 -0.92
CA LEU A 51 13.45 11.04 -0.86
C LEU A 51 13.46 11.60 -2.28
N THR A 52 12.39 12.27 -2.63
CA THR A 52 12.31 13.13 -3.81
C THR A 52 13.08 14.43 -3.58
N ASP A 53 13.42 15.15 -4.67
CA ASP A 53 14.18 16.41 -4.60
C ASP A 53 13.52 17.49 -3.72
N ASP A 54 12.24 17.35 -3.41
CA ASP A 54 11.44 18.27 -2.59
C ASP A 54 11.57 18.06 -1.07
N LEU A 55 12.06 16.88 -0.62
CA LEU A 55 12.27 16.59 0.79
C LEU A 55 13.77 16.60 1.12
N PRO A 56 14.29 17.70 1.69
CA PRO A 56 15.69 17.76 2.04
C PRO A 56 16.01 16.79 3.18
N LEU A 57 17.11 16.05 3.05
CA LEU A 57 17.63 15.13 4.09
C LEU A 57 17.79 15.80 5.47
N THR A 58 17.80 17.12 5.50
CA THR A 58 17.88 17.94 6.74
C THR A 58 16.57 17.97 7.55
N SER A 59 15.45 17.61 6.93
CA SER A 59 14.14 17.55 7.63
C SER A 59 13.91 16.19 8.31
N ILE A 60 14.76 15.20 8.04
CA ILE A 60 14.62 13.86 8.58
C ILE A 60 15.60 13.64 9.72
N ARG A 61 15.10 13.21 10.86
CA ARG A 61 15.92 12.75 11.98
C ARG A 61 16.13 11.25 11.86
N ILE A 62 17.39 10.81 11.91
CA ILE A 62 17.73 9.39 11.91
C ILE A 62 18.40 9.08 13.25
N LEU A 63 17.82 8.12 13.95
CA LEU A 63 18.22 7.68 15.28
C LEU A 63 18.53 6.20 15.25
N ALA A 64 19.35 5.74 16.19
CA ALA A 64 19.55 4.31 16.45
C ALA A 64 18.55 3.88 17.53
N ASP A 65 17.84 2.79 17.28
CA ASP A 65 17.00 2.09 18.24
C ASP A 65 17.45 0.62 18.32
N GLY A 66 18.24 0.31 19.35
CA GLY A 66 18.94 -0.95 19.42
C GLY A 66 19.86 -1.17 18.23
N ASP A 67 19.64 -2.28 17.51
CA ASP A 67 20.37 -2.64 16.28
C ASP A 67 19.77 -2.07 14.99
N ARG A 68 18.74 -1.22 15.09
CA ARG A 68 17.96 -0.69 13.98
C ARG A 68 18.19 0.80 13.80
N ALA A 69 18.10 1.26 12.55
CA ALA A 69 18.02 2.68 12.25
C ALA A 69 16.54 3.07 12.09
N VAL A 70 16.14 4.16 12.74
CA VAL A 70 14.79 4.70 12.68
C VAL A 70 14.86 6.11 12.11
N ALA A 71 14.08 6.39 11.09
CA ALA A 71 13.93 7.72 10.52
C ALA A 71 12.60 8.34 11.00
N TRP A 72 12.60 9.66 11.15
CA TRP A 72 11.44 10.44 11.56
C TRP A 72 11.44 11.78 10.83
N ASP A 73 10.35 12.09 10.15
CA ASP A 73 10.13 13.33 9.39
C ASP A 73 9.27 14.36 10.11
N GLY A 74 8.84 14.03 11.33
CA GLY A 74 7.94 14.86 12.14
C GLY A 74 6.51 14.29 12.23
N SER A 75 6.18 13.26 11.43
CA SER A 75 4.86 12.61 11.45
C SER A 75 4.89 11.27 12.17
N ALA A 76 5.61 10.29 11.65
CA ALA A 76 5.72 8.95 12.23
C ALA A 76 7.14 8.38 12.05
N PRO A 77 7.63 7.58 13.02
CA PRO A 77 8.91 6.90 12.88
C PRO A 77 8.78 5.69 11.92
N TRP A 78 9.76 5.50 11.03
CA TRP A 78 9.84 4.33 10.16
C TRP A 78 11.26 3.78 10.07
N GLN A 79 11.38 2.53 9.64
CA GLN A 79 12.69 1.91 9.35
C GLN A 79 13.08 2.18 7.90
N PRO A 80 14.14 2.95 7.63
CA PRO A 80 14.50 3.31 6.27
C PRO A 80 14.96 2.13 5.40
N ASP A 81 15.44 1.04 6.01
CA ASP A 81 15.93 -0.16 5.31
C ASP A 81 14.81 -1.11 4.89
N SER A 82 13.66 -1.06 5.54
CA SER A 82 12.47 -1.88 5.21
C SER A 82 11.26 -1.06 4.77
N GLY A 83 11.25 0.26 5.00
CA GLY A 83 10.08 1.13 4.77
C GLY A 83 8.95 0.95 5.79
N GLN A 84 9.13 0.11 6.82
CA GLN A 84 8.11 -0.14 7.83
C GLN A 84 7.96 1.02 8.79
N PHE A 85 6.74 1.52 8.98
CA PHE A 85 6.42 2.42 10.08
C PHE A 85 6.49 1.67 11.42
N LEU A 86 7.12 2.32 12.40
CA LEU A 86 7.16 1.82 13.77
C LEU A 86 5.93 2.38 14.50
N LEU A 87 4.94 1.52 14.69
CA LEU A 87 3.82 1.80 15.58
C LEU A 87 4.24 1.35 16.97
N ASP A 88 4.44 2.30 17.86
CA ASP A 88 4.74 2.01 19.26
C ASP A 88 3.41 1.70 19.98
N PHE A 89 2.98 0.45 19.85
CA PHE A 89 1.88 -0.08 20.64
C PHE A 89 2.43 -0.46 22.01
N ASN A 90 2.34 0.45 22.94
CA ASN A 90 2.56 0.11 24.34
C ASN A 90 1.35 -0.69 24.85
N ALA A 91 1.35 -2.01 24.54
CA ALA A 91 0.27 -2.91 24.90
C ALA A 91 -0.03 -2.91 26.42
N GLY A 92 0.94 -2.49 27.24
CA GLY A 92 0.79 -2.33 28.69
C GLY A 92 -0.16 -1.18 29.06
N GLU A 93 -0.01 -0.02 28.43
CA GLU A 93 -0.85 1.15 28.71
C GLU A 93 -2.32 0.93 28.26
N LEU A 94 -2.55 0.29 27.13
CA LEU A 94 -3.90 -0.02 26.65
C LEU A 94 -4.64 -1.01 27.54
N VAL A 95 -3.94 -1.93 28.20
CA VAL A 95 -4.55 -2.89 29.12
C VAL A 95 -4.84 -2.25 30.49
N GLU A 96 -3.99 -1.33 30.95
CA GLU A 96 -4.26 -0.57 32.19
C GLU A 96 -5.40 0.43 32.00
N GLU A 97 -5.50 1.10 30.86
CA GLU A 97 -6.59 2.04 30.57
C GLU A 97 -7.93 1.32 30.40
N ALA A 98 -7.96 0.10 29.84
CA ALA A 98 -9.17 -0.70 29.72
C ALA A 98 -9.66 -1.32 31.07
N ASN A 99 -8.77 -1.49 32.05
CA ASN A 99 -9.09 -2.06 33.37
C ASN A 99 -9.23 -1.03 34.51
N SER A 100 -8.99 0.25 34.25
CA SER A 100 -9.21 1.31 35.26
C SER A 100 -10.71 1.60 35.37
N PRO A 101 -11.31 1.47 36.57
CA PRO A 101 -12.66 1.95 36.76
C PRO A 101 -12.67 3.47 36.61
N LEU A 102 -13.52 3.99 35.76
CA LEU A 102 -13.72 5.42 35.56
C LEU A 102 -14.05 6.07 36.91
N PRO A 103 -13.28 7.06 37.39
CA PRO A 103 -13.64 7.81 38.58
C PRO A 103 -14.87 8.65 38.25
N VAL A 104 -15.97 8.36 38.93
CA VAL A 104 -17.14 9.21 38.94
C VAL A 104 -16.87 10.33 39.96
N GLU A 105 -16.32 11.46 39.51
CA GLU A 105 -16.28 12.67 40.34
C GLU A 105 -17.58 13.45 40.18
N PRO A 106 -18.14 13.97 41.30
CA PRO A 106 -19.33 14.81 41.25
C PRO A 106 -18.98 16.16 40.61
N ALA A 107 -19.87 16.64 39.77
CA ALA A 107 -19.76 17.89 39.05
C ALA A 107 -19.43 19.07 39.99
N ALA A 108 -18.22 19.60 39.92
CA ALA A 108 -17.86 20.90 40.44
C ALA A 108 -17.94 21.90 39.29
N GLU A 109 -18.70 22.96 39.51
CA GLU A 109 -18.84 24.10 38.60
C GLU A 109 -17.46 24.71 38.30
N LEU A 110 -17.07 24.69 37.04
CA LEU A 110 -15.88 25.38 36.56
C LEU A 110 -16.23 26.81 36.16
N PRO A 111 -15.42 27.81 36.55
CA PRO A 111 -15.65 29.18 36.14
C PRO A 111 -15.38 29.35 34.66
N GLU A 112 -16.26 30.07 33.98
CA GLU A 112 -16.14 30.45 32.57
C GLU A 112 -14.87 31.27 32.36
N THR A 113 -13.86 30.70 31.70
CA THR A 113 -12.74 31.47 31.15
C THR A 113 -13.02 31.76 29.66
N PRO A 114 -12.74 33.02 29.22
CA PRO A 114 -13.08 33.41 27.86
C PRO A 114 -12.23 32.63 26.85
N ALA A 115 -12.89 32.18 25.81
CA ALA A 115 -12.34 31.46 24.67
C ALA A 115 -11.14 32.22 24.07
N THR A 116 -9.93 31.71 24.32
CA THR A 116 -8.74 32.17 23.63
C THR A 116 -8.63 31.42 22.34
N SER A 117 -8.86 32.16 21.27
CA SER A 117 -8.40 31.94 19.87
C SER A 117 -7.83 30.55 19.58
N ALA A 118 -8.68 29.70 19.01
CA ALA A 118 -8.22 28.51 18.33
C ALA A 118 -7.25 28.93 17.22
N ALA A 119 -5.98 28.49 17.35
CA ALA A 119 -5.04 28.53 16.24
C ALA A 119 -5.68 27.82 15.04
N PRO A 120 -5.55 28.34 13.81
CA PRO A 120 -6.09 27.68 12.65
C PRO A 120 -5.46 26.29 12.57
N ARG A 121 -6.27 25.26 12.80
CA ARG A 121 -5.91 23.91 12.39
C ARG A 121 -5.92 23.97 10.87
N PHE A 122 -4.75 23.95 10.26
CA PHE A 122 -4.63 23.61 8.87
C PHE A 122 -5.07 22.15 8.76
N GLU A 123 -6.35 21.95 8.55
CA GLU A 123 -6.85 20.69 8.04
C GLU A 123 -6.24 20.55 6.64
N THR A 124 -5.17 19.77 6.52
CA THR A 124 -4.77 19.28 5.19
C THR A 124 -5.99 18.58 4.63
N PRO A 125 -6.51 19.03 3.48
CA PRO A 125 -7.70 18.40 2.93
C PRO A 125 -7.41 16.92 2.80
N ALA A 126 -8.20 16.10 3.51
CA ALA A 126 -8.10 14.65 3.37
C ALA A 126 -8.34 14.32 1.90
N LEU A 127 -7.46 13.51 1.31
CA LEU A 127 -7.62 13.08 -0.07
C LEU A 127 -8.98 12.40 -0.24
N SER A 128 -9.65 12.65 -1.35
CA SER A 128 -10.89 11.95 -1.70
C SER A 128 -10.62 10.48 -2.02
N SER A 129 -11.66 9.65 -2.02
CA SER A 129 -11.57 8.25 -2.44
C SER A 129 -10.94 8.10 -3.82
N GLU A 130 -11.35 8.94 -4.77
CA GLU A 130 -10.82 8.97 -6.12
C GLU A 130 -9.32 9.32 -6.16
N GLN A 131 -8.89 10.30 -5.38
CA GLN A 131 -7.47 10.68 -5.29
C GLN A 131 -6.62 9.57 -4.68
N TRP A 132 -7.13 8.90 -3.64
CA TRP A 132 -6.48 7.73 -3.06
C TRP A 132 -6.40 6.57 -4.05
N PHE A 133 -7.47 6.32 -4.81
CA PHE A 133 -7.50 5.29 -5.85
C PHE A 133 -6.45 5.56 -6.94
N HIS A 134 -6.41 6.78 -7.48
CA HIS A 134 -5.41 7.15 -8.49
C HIS A 134 -3.98 6.98 -7.98
N LEU A 135 -3.71 7.40 -6.74
CA LEU A 135 -2.41 7.19 -6.11
C LEU A 135 -2.05 5.70 -6.03
N GLY A 136 -3.01 4.85 -5.69
CA GLY A 136 -2.85 3.41 -5.71
C GLY A 136 -2.45 2.88 -7.08
N CYS A 137 -3.14 3.30 -8.15
CA CYS A 137 -2.83 2.91 -9.53
C CYS A 137 -1.41 3.33 -9.95
N GLU A 138 -0.98 4.54 -9.59
CA GLU A 138 0.37 5.02 -9.91
C GLU A 138 1.46 4.19 -9.19
N MET A 139 1.16 3.71 -8.00
CA MET A 139 2.12 2.98 -7.16
C MET A 139 2.20 1.48 -7.45
N GLU A 140 1.23 0.89 -8.12
CA GLU A 140 1.21 -0.57 -8.36
C GLU A 140 2.49 -1.11 -8.99
N GLY A 141 3.00 -0.43 -10.01
CA GLY A 141 4.20 -0.87 -10.73
C GLY A 141 5.50 -0.68 -9.97
N THR A 142 5.53 0.17 -8.95
CA THR A 142 6.75 0.54 -8.22
C THR A 142 6.77 0.05 -6.78
N SER A 143 5.64 0.09 -6.12
CA SER A 143 5.49 -0.25 -4.70
C SER A 143 4.11 -0.85 -4.40
N PRO A 144 3.90 -2.16 -4.63
CA PRO A 144 2.61 -2.81 -4.39
C PRO A 144 2.08 -2.66 -2.96
N HIS A 145 2.99 -2.50 -1.99
CA HIS A 145 2.61 -2.27 -0.60
C HIS A 145 1.97 -0.87 -0.39
N GLU A 146 2.53 0.16 -1.03
CA GLU A 146 1.97 1.51 -0.98
C GLU A 146 0.67 1.61 -1.78
N ALA A 147 0.59 0.92 -2.91
CA ALA A 147 -0.65 0.78 -3.67
C ALA A 147 -1.77 0.15 -2.82
N ARG A 148 -1.46 -0.93 -2.09
CA ARG A 148 -2.39 -1.56 -1.14
C ARG A 148 -2.88 -0.56 -0.08
N HIS A 149 -1.97 0.21 0.52
CA HIS A 149 -2.32 1.22 1.51
C HIS A 149 -3.25 2.28 0.90
N ALA A 150 -2.93 2.78 -0.30
CA ALA A 150 -3.73 3.79 -0.98
C ALA A 150 -5.16 3.28 -1.30
N TYR A 151 -5.30 2.04 -1.79
CA TYR A 151 -6.62 1.44 -2.01
C TYR A 151 -7.42 1.25 -0.72
N LEU A 152 -6.76 0.91 0.40
CA LEU A 152 -7.42 0.84 1.70
C LEU A 152 -7.92 2.21 2.16
N GLN A 153 -7.16 3.28 1.91
CA GLN A 153 -7.60 4.66 2.20
C GLN A 153 -8.76 5.09 1.28
N ALA A 154 -8.73 4.69 -0.01
CA ALA A 154 -9.84 4.93 -0.93
C ALA A 154 -11.13 4.29 -0.42
N ILE A 155 -11.07 3.04 0.02
CA ILE A 155 -12.21 2.30 0.60
C ILE A 155 -12.65 2.90 1.95
N ALA A 156 -11.71 3.41 2.76
CA ALA A 156 -12.05 4.07 4.03
C ALA A 156 -12.79 5.40 3.79
N ALA A 157 -12.43 6.13 2.72
CA ALA A 157 -13.10 7.36 2.32
C ALA A 157 -14.46 7.10 1.63
N ASP A 158 -14.54 6.04 0.82
CA ASP A 158 -15.77 5.58 0.17
C ASP A 158 -15.83 4.04 0.17
N PRO A 159 -16.63 3.43 1.06
CA PRO A 159 -16.79 1.98 1.15
C PRO A 159 -17.39 1.32 -0.10
N ASP A 160 -17.97 2.09 -1.01
CA ASP A 160 -18.58 1.63 -2.25
C ASP A 160 -17.70 1.86 -3.48
N CYS A 161 -16.44 2.28 -3.30
CA CYS A 161 -15.46 2.42 -4.36
C CYS A 161 -15.12 1.04 -4.96
N ALA A 162 -15.87 0.65 -6.02
CA ALA A 162 -15.75 -0.66 -6.67
C ALA A 162 -14.33 -0.91 -7.20
N ASP A 163 -13.75 0.08 -7.87
CA ASP A 163 -12.42 -0.02 -8.48
C ASP A 163 -11.32 -0.26 -7.45
N ALA A 164 -11.41 0.39 -6.27
CA ALA A 164 -10.46 0.15 -5.19
C ALA A 164 -10.59 -1.27 -4.61
N HIS A 165 -11.81 -1.78 -4.49
CA HIS A 165 -12.04 -3.17 -4.11
C HIS A 165 -11.50 -4.14 -5.16
N LEU A 166 -11.70 -3.87 -6.44
CA LEU A 166 -11.22 -4.71 -7.55
C LEU A 166 -9.69 -4.80 -7.53
N ASN A 167 -8.99 -3.66 -7.51
CA ASN A 167 -7.53 -3.62 -7.55
C ASN A 167 -6.90 -4.17 -6.27
N LEU A 168 -7.48 -3.88 -5.10
CA LEU A 168 -7.02 -4.50 -3.85
C LEU A 168 -7.22 -6.02 -3.87
N GLY A 169 -8.34 -6.50 -4.45
CA GLY A 169 -8.60 -7.93 -4.64
C GLY A 169 -7.54 -8.60 -5.51
N ARG A 170 -7.08 -7.92 -6.57
CA ARG A 170 -5.99 -8.41 -7.42
C ARG A 170 -4.67 -8.50 -6.66
N LEU A 171 -4.31 -7.47 -5.86
CA LEU A 171 -3.12 -7.51 -5.02
C LEU A 171 -3.18 -8.60 -3.93
N ASP A 172 -4.37 -8.85 -3.37
CA ASP A 172 -4.58 -9.95 -2.41
C ASP A 172 -4.42 -11.31 -3.10
N HIS A 173 -4.94 -11.46 -4.33
CA HIS A 173 -4.81 -12.68 -5.12
C HIS A 173 -3.34 -12.98 -5.47
N GLU A 174 -2.60 -11.99 -5.97
CA GLU A 174 -1.16 -12.09 -6.26
C GLU A 174 -0.32 -12.44 -5.02
N ALA A 175 -0.76 -11.99 -3.84
CA ALA A 175 -0.15 -12.34 -2.56
C ALA A 175 -0.53 -13.74 -2.04
N GLY A 176 -1.45 -14.45 -2.71
CA GLY A 176 -1.96 -15.75 -2.28
C GLY A 176 -3.04 -15.68 -1.21
N GLU A 177 -3.52 -14.49 -0.85
CA GLU A 177 -4.57 -14.24 0.15
C GLU A 177 -5.97 -14.48 -0.47
N LEU A 178 -6.20 -15.72 -0.99
CA LEU A 178 -7.35 -16.06 -1.81
C LEU A 178 -8.71 -15.75 -1.14
N GLY A 179 -8.79 -15.87 0.19
CA GLY A 179 -10.02 -15.56 0.93
C GLY A 179 -10.34 -14.07 0.96
N ALA A 180 -9.32 -13.23 1.15
CA ALA A 180 -9.45 -11.78 1.12
C ALA A 180 -9.79 -11.30 -0.29
N ALA A 181 -9.09 -11.80 -1.30
CA ALA A 181 -9.33 -11.48 -2.70
C ALA A 181 -10.79 -11.79 -3.12
N GLU A 182 -11.33 -12.96 -2.74
CA GLU A 182 -12.72 -13.32 -3.03
C GLU A 182 -13.71 -12.32 -2.41
N ALA A 183 -13.49 -11.94 -1.15
CA ALA A 183 -14.33 -10.97 -0.47
C ALA A 183 -14.29 -9.60 -1.18
N ARG A 184 -13.12 -9.18 -1.65
CA ARG A 184 -12.94 -7.92 -2.38
C ARG A 184 -13.62 -7.93 -3.74
N TYR A 185 -13.43 -8.97 -4.55
CA TYR A 185 -14.10 -9.07 -5.86
C TYR A 185 -15.63 -9.12 -5.71
N ARG A 186 -16.15 -9.85 -4.72
CA ARG A 186 -17.58 -9.85 -4.45
C ARG A 186 -18.09 -8.49 -4.00
N ARG A 187 -17.30 -7.74 -3.24
CA ARG A 187 -17.69 -6.38 -2.85
C ARG A 187 -17.70 -5.44 -4.06
N ALA A 188 -16.71 -5.50 -4.94
CA ALA A 188 -16.70 -4.76 -6.19
C ALA A 188 -17.96 -5.05 -7.01
N LEU A 189 -18.33 -6.33 -7.15
CA LEU A 189 -19.55 -6.74 -7.87
C LEU A 189 -20.87 -6.38 -7.16
N GLN A 190 -20.87 -6.15 -5.86
CA GLN A 190 -22.03 -5.58 -5.16
C GLN A 190 -22.23 -4.11 -5.52
N CYS A 191 -21.13 -3.37 -5.70
CA CYS A 191 -21.16 -1.96 -6.08
C CYS A 191 -21.41 -1.79 -7.59
N THR A 192 -20.78 -2.62 -8.43
CA THR A 192 -20.89 -2.59 -9.89
C THR A 192 -21.13 -4.01 -10.42
N PRO A 193 -22.40 -4.48 -10.45
CA PRO A 193 -22.73 -5.87 -10.84
C PRO A 193 -22.39 -6.23 -12.29
N GLU A 194 -22.22 -5.27 -13.15
CA GLU A 194 -21.94 -5.42 -14.61
C GLU A 194 -20.45 -5.29 -14.94
N ASP A 195 -19.56 -5.20 -13.94
CA ASP A 195 -18.12 -5.14 -14.19
C ASP A 195 -17.59 -6.50 -14.68
N ALA A 196 -17.33 -6.57 -15.99
CA ALA A 196 -16.79 -7.77 -16.66
C ALA A 196 -15.42 -8.16 -16.09
N THR A 197 -14.57 -7.18 -15.73
CA THR A 197 -13.23 -7.43 -15.18
C THR A 197 -13.31 -8.05 -13.80
N ALA A 198 -14.22 -7.56 -12.96
CA ALA A 198 -14.43 -8.12 -11.63
C ALA A 198 -14.96 -9.57 -11.69
N HIS A 199 -15.88 -9.86 -12.61
CA HIS A 199 -16.35 -11.23 -12.87
C HIS A 199 -15.24 -12.12 -13.38
N TYR A 200 -14.39 -11.65 -14.30
CA TYR A 200 -13.25 -12.39 -14.80
C TYR A 200 -12.24 -12.72 -13.70
N ASN A 201 -11.84 -11.73 -12.90
CA ASN A 201 -10.88 -11.93 -11.82
C ASN A 201 -11.43 -12.88 -10.74
N LEU A 202 -12.72 -12.78 -10.43
CA LEU A 202 -13.39 -13.72 -9.53
C LEU A 202 -13.39 -15.14 -10.11
N ALA A 203 -13.56 -15.31 -11.42
CA ALA A 203 -13.53 -16.62 -12.06
C ALA A 203 -12.14 -17.26 -11.98
N VAL A 204 -11.07 -16.51 -12.28
CA VAL A 204 -9.68 -16.98 -12.14
C VAL A 204 -9.40 -17.39 -10.68
N LEU A 205 -9.77 -16.56 -9.72
CA LEU A 205 -9.63 -16.88 -8.30
C LEU A 205 -10.36 -18.18 -7.91
N LEU A 206 -11.57 -18.40 -8.45
CA LEU A 206 -12.36 -19.59 -8.14
C LEU A 206 -11.73 -20.85 -8.75
N GLU A 207 -11.06 -20.75 -9.91
CA GLU A 207 -10.25 -21.86 -10.44
C GLU A 207 -9.08 -22.19 -9.49
N ASP A 208 -8.34 -21.18 -9.02
CA ASP A 208 -7.23 -21.35 -8.08
C ASP A 208 -7.68 -21.96 -6.74
N ARG A 209 -8.97 -21.83 -6.41
CA ARG A 209 -9.59 -22.44 -5.23
C ARG A 209 -10.24 -23.80 -5.49
N ASP A 210 -10.03 -24.39 -6.66
CA ASP A 210 -10.63 -25.66 -7.08
C ASP A 210 -12.18 -25.66 -7.01
N ARG A 211 -12.80 -24.55 -7.48
CA ARG A 211 -14.27 -24.35 -7.53
C ARG A 211 -14.74 -24.11 -8.97
N PRO A 212 -14.57 -25.11 -9.84
CA PRO A 212 -14.71 -24.94 -11.29
C PRO A 212 -16.14 -24.57 -11.74
N GLU A 213 -17.18 -25.09 -11.09
CA GLU A 213 -18.55 -24.78 -11.50
C GLU A 213 -18.90 -23.30 -11.26
N GLU A 214 -18.39 -22.72 -10.14
CA GLU A 214 -18.59 -21.31 -9.84
C GLU A 214 -17.73 -20.44 -10.77
N ALA A 215 -16.52 -20.88 -11.09
CA ALA A 215 -15.65 -20.21 -12.07
C ALA A 215 -16.31 -20.12 -13.45
N ILE A 216 -16.91 -21.24 -13.94
CA ILE A 216 -17.67 -21.27 -15.19
C ILE A 216 -18.80 -20.23 -15.18
N LEU A 217 -19.52 -20.10 -14.07
CA LEU A 217 -20.58 -19.10 -13.96
C LEU A 217 -20.03 -17.67 -14.00
N ALA A 218 -18.95 -17.41 -13.28
CA ALA A 218 -18.31 -16.10 -13.24
C ALA A 218 -17.74 -15.70 -14.62
N TYR A 219 -17.05 -16.60 -15.34
CA TYR A 219 -16.62 -16.34 -16.72
C TYR A 219 -17.78 -16.04 -17.66
N ARG A 220 -18.91 -16.75 -17.53
CA ARG A 220 -20.08 -16.47 -18.33
C ARG A 220 -20.68 -15.10 -18.06
N GLN A 221 -20.64 -14.65 -16.80
CA GLN A 221 -21.03 -13.29 -16.46
C GLN A 221 -20.06 -12.25 -17.07
N ALA A 222 -18.75 -12.49 -16.99
CA ALA A 222 -17.76 -11.63 -17.63
C ALA A 222 -18.04 -11.47 -19.13
N ILE A 223 -18.26 -12.59 -19.83
CA ILE A 223 -18.58 -12.60 -21.28
C ILE A 223 -19.96 -11.96 -21.58
N ALA A 224 -20.93 -12.10 -20.68
CA ALA A 224 -22.25 -11.47 -20.87
C ALA A 224 -22.17 -9.94 -20.81
N HIS A 225 -21.30 -9.39 -19.96
CA HIS A 225 -21.09 -7.96 -19.83
C HIS A 225 -20.06 -7.41 -20.83
N ASP A 226 -19.03 -8.21 -21.18
CA ASP A 226 -18.09 -7.92 -22.26
C ASP A 226 -17.94 -9.11 -23.21
N PRO A 227 -18.71 -9.16 -24.32
CA PRO A 227 -18.61 -10.22 -25.31
C PRO A 227 -17.28 -10.28 -26.07
N GLU A 228 -16.46 -9.23 -25.97
CA GLU A 228 -15.15 -9.14 -26.63
C GLU A 228 -14.00 -9.51 -25.67
N ALA A 229 -14.29 -9.91 -24.44
CA ALA A 229 -13.30 -10.39 -23.48
C ALA A 229 -12.64 -11.69 -23.95
N ALA A 230 -11.61 -11.59 -24.78
CA ALA A 230 -10.92 -12.73 -25.39
C ALA A 230 -10.37 -13.71 -24.34
N ASP A 231 -9.78 -13.17 -23.27
CA ASP A 231 -9.21 -13.96 -22.17
C ASP A 231 -10.29 -14.74 -21.41
N ALA A 232 -11.47 -14.15 -21.18
CA ALA A 232 -12.58 -14.84 -20.54
C ALA A 232 -13.11 -15.99 -21.41
N HIS A 233 -13.20 -15.80 -22.71
CA HIS A 233 -13.54 -16.87 -23.65
C HIS A 233 -12.49 -17.99 -23.66
N TYR A 234 -11.22 -17.63 -23.65
CA TYR A 234 -10.12 -18.59 -23.66
C TYR A 234 -10.11 -19.45 -22.38
N ASN A 235 -10.11 -18.82 -21.22
CA ASN A 235 -10.06 -19.52 -19.94
C ASN A 235 -11.31 -20.38 -19.71
N LEU A 236 -12.50 -19.85 -20.02
CA LEU A 236 -13.72 -20.64 -19.98
C LEU A 236 -13.65 -21.85 -20.92
N GLY A 237 -13.08 -21.68 -22.11
CA GLY A 237 -12.91 -22.78 -23.06
C GLY A 237 -12.01 -23.89 -22.50
N LEU A 238 -10.87 -23.55 -21.91
CA LEU A 238 -9.96 -24.50 -21.28
C LEU A 238 -10.61 -25.22 -20.09
N LEU A 239 -11.29 -24.46 -19.24
CA LEU A 239 -11.98 -25.00 -18.07
C LEU A 239 -13.10 -25.99 -18.47
N LEU A 240 -13.88 -25.66 -19.48
CA LEU A 240 -14.91 -26.55 -20.02
C LEU A 240 -14.32 -27.82 -20.68
N GLU A 241 -13.18 -27.71 -21.35
CA GLU A 241 -12.48 -28.84 -21.95
C GLU A 241 -12.00 -29.84 -20.89
N SER A 242 -11.37 -29.33 -19.81
CA SER A 242 -10.89 -30.16 -18.69
C SER A 242 -12.05 -30.90 -17.98
N HIS A 243 -13.27 -30.33 -18.02
CA HIS A 243 -14.49 -30.94 -17.48
C HIS A 243 -15.29 -31.75 -18.49
N GLY A 244 -14.72 -32.07 -19.65
CA GLY A 244 -15.32 -32.91 -20.66
C GLY A 244 -16.44 -32.26 -21.50
N ARG A 245 -16.71 -30.98 -21.34
CA ARG A 245 -17.76 -30.21 -22.05
C ARG A 245 -17.25 -29.72 -23.41
N ARG A 246 -16.72 -30.62 -24.22
CA ARG A 246 -15.97 -30.34 -25.46
C ARG A 246 -16.71 -29.45 -26.45
N SER A 247 -18.01 -29.64 -26.63
CA SER A 247 -18.79 -28.86 -27.59
C SER A 247 -18.90 -27.39 -27.19
N GLU A 248 -18.99 -27.11 -25.90
CA GLU A 248 -19.03 -25.75 -25.37
C GLU A 248 -17.63 -25.14 -25.38
N ALA A 249 -16.62 -25.91 -24.95
CA ALA A 249 -15.21 -25.50 -24.98
C ALA A 249 -14.80 -25.00 -26.38
N MET A 250 -15.09 -25.79 -27.41
CA MET A 250 -14.75 -25.47 -28.81
C MET A 250 -15.36 -24.12 -29.24
N ARG A 251 -16.60 -23.82 -28.85
CA ARG A 251 -17.25 -22.56 -29.20
C ARG A 251 -16.52 -21.36 -28.59
N HIS A 252 -16.15 -21.46 -27.31
CA HIS A 252 -15.44 -20.40 -26.61
C HIS A 252 -14.00 -20.25 -27.11
N LEU A 253 -13.26 -21.32 -27.31
CA LEU A 253 -11.91 -21.29 -27.90
C LEU A 253 -11.89 -20.67 -29.31
N MET A 254 -12.89 -20.98 -30.15
CA MET A 254 -13.03 -20.34 -31.46
C MET A 254 -13.36 -18.86 -31.36
N ALA A 255 -14.18 -18.44 -30.39
CA ALA A 255 -14.46 -17.03 -30.13
C ALA A 255 -13.19 -16.29 -29.71
N ALA A 256 -12.45 -16.82 -28.73
CA ALA A 256 -11.17 -16.27 -28.29
C ALA A 256 -10.18 -16.11 -29.45
N ARG A 257 -9.99 -17.16 -30.25
CA ARG A 257 -9.10 -17.13 -31.44
C ARG A 257 -9.47 -16.02 -32.42
N ARG A 258 -10.76 -15.80 -32.63
CA ARG A 258 -11.24 -14.74 -33.53
C ARG A 258 -10.94 -13.35 -32.95
N LEU A 259 -11.15 -13.17 -31.63
CA LEU A 259 -10.91 -11.90 -30.94
C LEU A 259 -9.43 -11.55 -30.87
N TYR A 260 -8.55 -12.53 -30.66
CA TYR A 260 -7.09 -12.31 -30.69
C TYR A 260 -6.52 -12.03 -32.10
N ALA A 261 -7.28 -12.29 -33.16
CA ALA A 261 -6.84 -12.08 -34.54
C ALA A 261 -7.25 -10.69 -35.08
N LEU A 262 -7.98 -9.90 -34.31
CA LEU A 262 -8.36 -8.52 -34.60
C LEU A 262 -7.32 -7.55 -34.07
#